data_c0e9911f94e834efc39934d40330d3b1
#
_entry.id   c0e9911f94e834efc39934d40330d3b1
#
_cell.length_a   1.000
_cell.length_b   1.000
_cell.length_c   1.000
_cell.angle_alpha   90.00
_cell.angle_beta   90.00
_cell.angle_gamma   90.00
#
_symmetry.space_group_name_H-M   'P 1'
#
loop_
_entity.id
_entity.type
_entity.pdbx_description
1 polymer ?
#
loop_
_entity_poly.entity_id
_entity_poly.type
_entity_poly.pdbx_seq_one_letter_code
_entity_poly.pdbx_strand_id
1 'polypeptide(L)'
;MRNAAKPTREEASILRTLADSTYQQTADAHGVSRGKVYTIALAHSARKNEERIRERKAERQKRQIEMLSEMMGATQEADVLDYLDSLPSACADLVVTSIPYNVGVRYGDGIASDAMPHLRYLGWMTMIISDIARILKPGGVVFLQCGSTKDDAGSLVPLDIALFETLRKAGLDYQNRVAWLIPHGLTPRGRLSERHESALIFSKGRPATFNPDPARTPQKQPGKRAFKGANKGQLSGHPFGAWPSDVWRIGNVGHNHPEKTGHPAQFPEELAMRAVQIYTGPGDLVIDPFSGSGTTHVAAKRTGRRFSGADLFYAGMANDRAAAADMDDACILPGVSEESRAVWQAEARSRGETPTSIARSMQEDLFA
;
A
#
# COMPACT_ATOMS: atom_id res chain seq x y z
N MET A 1 -9.46 -9.62 -24.24
CA MET A 1 -10.06 -10.96 -24.46
C MET A 1 -11.36 -10.78 -25.27
N ARG A 2 -11.50 -11.46 -26.40
CA ARG A 2 -12.70 -11.35 -27.26
C ARG A 2 -13.88 -12.00 -26.53
N ASN A 3 -14.99 -11.25 -26.31
CA ASN A 3 -16.22 -11.82 -25.79
C ASN A 3 -16.62 -13.02 -26.64
N ALA A 4 -16.71 -14.21 -26.03
CA ALA A 4 -17.18 -15.40 -26.70
C ALA A 4 -18.64 -15.14 -27.11
N ALA A 5 -18.91 -15.07 -28.42
CA ALA A 5 -20.23 -14.81 -28.93
C ALA A 5 -21.22 -15.89 -28.49
N LYS A 6 -22.48 -15.51 -28.18
CA LYS A 6 -23.55 -16.47 -27.89
C LYS A 6 -23.69 -17.46 -29.07
N PRO A 7 -24.10 -18.72 -28.83
CA PRO A 7 -24.32 -19.67 -29.90
C PRO A 7 -25.35 -19.11 -30.89
N THR A 8 -25.08 -19.31 -32.17
CA THR A 8 -26.05 -18.98 -33.23
C THR A 8 -27.33 -19.80 -33.07
N ARG A 9 -28.39 -19.39 -33.76
CA ARG A 9 -29.66 -20.17 -33.72
C ARG A 9 -29.46 -21.61 -34.20
N GLU A 10 -28.61 -21.83 -35.20
CA GLU A 10 -28.26 -23.16 -35.72
C GLU A 10 -27.51 -23.97 -34.68
N GLU A 11 -26.45 -23.41 -34.09
CA GLU A 11 -25.68 -24.07 -33.02
C GLU A 11 -26.54 -24.40 -31.80
N ALA A 12 -27.41 -23.49 -31.39
CA ALA A 12 -28.35 -23.73 -30.29
C ALA A 12 -29.36 -24.85 -30.60
N SER A 13 -29.75 -25.01 -31.86
CA SER A 13 -30.62 -26.11 -32.30
C SER A 13 -29.86 -27.45 -32.28
N ILE A 14 -28.66 -27.49 -32.76
CA ILE A 14 -27.78 -28.66 -32.73
C ILE A 14 -27.51 -29.11 -31.29
N LEU A 15 -27.25 -28.20 -30.39
CA LEU A 15 -26.98 -28.49 -28.97
C LEU A 15 -28.24 -29.05 -28.26
N ARG A 16 -29.42 -28.59 -28.62
CA ARG A 16 -30.71 -29.16 -28.08
C ARG A 16 -30.88 -30.60 -28.55
N THR A 17 -30.71 -30.88 -29.81
CA THR A 17 -30.80 -32.23 -30.35
C THR A 17 -29.76 -33.18 -29.76
N LEU A 18 -28.53 -32.67 -29.56
CA LEU A 18 -27.42 -33.46 -28.98
C LEU A 18 -27.70 -33.85 -27.49
N ALA A 19 -28.54 -33.14 -26.78
CA ALA A 19 -28.87 -33.47 -25.38
C ALA A 19 -29.52 -34.88 -25.25
N ASP A 20 -30.28 -35.29 -26.27
CA ASP A 20 -31.05 -36.55 -26.26
C ASP A 20 -30.61 -37.53 -27.37
N SER A 21 -29.49 -37.26 -28.07
CA SER A 21 -29.04 -38.02 -29.24
C SER A 21 -27.54 -38.19 -29.27
N THR A 22 -27.08 -39.17 -30.06
CA THR A 22 -25.64 -39.32 -30.35
C THR A 22 -25.15 -38.24 -31.32
N TYR A 23 -23.84 -38.05 -31.40
CA TYR A 23 -23.21 -37.10 -32.34
C TYR A 23 -23.59 -37.42 -33.81
N GLN A 24 -23.72 -38.71 -34.16
CA GLN A 24 -24.10 -39.12 -35.52
C GLN A 24 -25.58 -38.81 -35.79
N GLN A 25 -26.49 -39.17 -34.91
CA GLN A 25 -27.90 -38.86 -35.05
C GLN A 25 -28.17 -37.37 -35.12
N THR A 26 -27.47 -36.58 -34.30
CA THR A 26 -27.55 -35.10 -34.37
C THR A 26 -27.03 -34.56 -35.69
N ALA A 27 -25.94 -35.10 -36.20
CA ALA A 27 -25.36 -34.72 -37.50
C ALA A 27 -26.35 -34.98 -38.64
N ASP A 28 -26.96 -36.17 -38.65
CA ASP A 28 -27.95 -36.59 -39.66
C ASP A 28 -29.20 -35.70 -39.58
N ALA A 29 -29.71 -35.45 -38.39
CA ALA A 29 -30.94 -34.62 -38.16
C ALA A 29 -30.77 -33.15 -38.61
N HIS A 30 -29.54 -32.63 -38.58
CA HIS A 30 -29.25 -31.25 -38.97
C HIS A 30 -28.53 -31.11 -40.32
N GLY A 31 -28.28 -32.21 -41.02
CA GLY A 31 -27.57 -32.22 -42.32
C GLY A 31 -26.14 -31.65 -42.25
N VAL A 32 -25.44 -31.89 -41.14
CA VAL A 32 -24.06 -31.41 -40.88
C VAL A 32 -23.11 -32.60 -40.64
N SER A 33 -21.81 -32.38 -40.71
CA SER A 33 -20.87 -33.42 -40.35
C SER A 33 -20.80 -33.70 -38.86
N ARG A 34 -20.52 -34.92 -38.46
CA ARG A 34 -20.27 -35.33 -37.08
C ARG A 34 -19.18 -34.48 -36.43
N GLY A 35 -18.11 -34.10 -37.19
CA GLY A 35 -17.06 -33.21 -36.74
C GLY A 35 -17.54 -31.82 -36.39
N LYS A 36 -18.51 -31.26 -37.18
CA LYS A 36 -19.14 -29.97 -36.86
C LYS A 36 -19.92 -30.01 -35.54
N VAL A 37 -20.72 -31.08 -35.31
CA VAL A 37 -21.46 -31.28 -34.04
C VAL A 37 -20.49 -31.39 -32.86
N TYR A 38 -19.41 -32.13 -33.00
CA TYR A 38 -18.39 -32.28 -31.97
C TYR A 38 -17.72 -30.92 -31.63
N THR A 39 -17.35 -30.13 -32.64
CA THR A 39 -16.74 -28.81 -32.45
C THR A 39 -17.69 -27.84 -31.73
N ILE A 40 -18.98 -27.84 -32.08
CA ILE A 40 -20.01 -27.02 -31.40
C ILE A 40 -20.17 -27.47 -29.95
N ALA A 41 -20.24 -28.75 -29.68
CA ALA A 41 -20.36 -29.28 -28.32
C ALA A 41 -19.16 -28.93 -27.44
N LEU A 42 -17.96 -29.05 -27.99
CA LEU A 42 -16.70 -28.70 -27.29
C LEU A 42 -16.65 -27.21 -26.97
N ALA A 43 -16.98 -26.35 -27.93
CA ALA A 43 -17.02 -24.90 -27.73
C ALA A 43 -18.10 -24.49 -26.71
N HIS A 44 -19.24 -25.17 -26.69
CA HIS A 44 -20.30 -24.93 -25.72
C HIS A 44 -19.87 -25.35 -24.31
N SER A 45 -19.25 -26.52 -24.17
CA SER A 45 -18.73 -26.99 -22.89
C SER A 45 -17.64 -26.07 -22.32
N ALA A 46 -16.72 -25.57 -23.16
CA ALA A 46 -15.72 -24.60 -22.77
C ALA A 46 -16.36 -23.29 -22.28
N ARG A 47 -17.36 -22.78 -23.01
CA ARG A 47 -18.11 -21.56 -22.61
C ARG A 47 -18.79 -21.72 -21.26
N LYS A 48 -19.53 -22.81 -21.03
CA LYS A 48 -20.19 -23.10 -19.73
C LYS A 48 -19.16 -23.15 -18.58
N ASN A 49 -17.99 -23.71 -18.85
CA ASN A 49 -16.93 -23.77 -17.83
C ASN A 49 -16.36 -22.38 -17.52
N GLU A 50 -16.14 -21.52 -18.55
CA GLU A 50 -15.73 -20.14 -18.36
C GLU A 50 -16.77 -19.31 -17.59
N GLU A 51 -18.07 -19.45 -17.91
CA GLU A 51 -19.17 -18.78 -17.21
C GLU A 51 -19.17 -19.17 -15.73
N ARG A 52 -19.09 -20.49 -15.44
CA ARG A 52 -19.04 -20.99 -14.06
C ARG A 52 -17.81 -20.48 -13.28
N ILE A 53 -16.66 -20.36 -13.94
CA ILE A 53 -15.45 -19.77 -13.33
C ILE A 53 -15.67 -18.27 -13.03
N ARG A 54 -16.31 -17.54 -13.95
CA ARG A 54 -16.63 -16.11 -13.76
C ARG A 54 -17.60 -15.91 -12.60
N GLU A 55 -18.66 -16.71 -12.53
CA GLU A 55 -19.66 -16.67 -11.45
C GLU A 55 -19.00 -16.93 -10.09
N ARG A 56 -18.18 -17.97 -9.98
CA ARG A 56 -17.43 -18.27 -8.75
C ARG A 56 -16.49 -17.14 -8.34
N LYS A 57 -15.79 -16.52 -9.31
CA LYS A 57 -14.94 -15.37 -9.04
C LYS A 57 -15.75 -14.16 -8.55
N ALA A 58 -16.88 -13.89 -9.18
CA ALA A 58 -17.75 -12.79 -8.78
C ALA A 58 -18.35 -13.01 -7.37
N GLU A 59 -18.78 -14.23 -7.07
CA GLU A 59 -19.29 -14.58 -5.74
C GLU A 59 -18.19 -14.47 -4.67
N ARG A 60 -16.99 -14.96 -4.94
CA ARG A 60 -15.84 -14.78 -4.04
C ARG A 60 -15.54 -13.30 -3.80
N GLN A 61 -15.49 -12.50 -4.86
CA GLN A 61 -15.24 -11.05 -4.76
C GLN A 61 -16.31 -10.36 -3.91
N LYS A 62 -17.58 -10.73 -4.07
CA LYS A 62 -18.68 -10.19 -3.26
C LYS A 62 -18.50 -10.51 -1.78
N ARG A 63 -18.21 -11.77 -1.43
CA ARG A 63 -17.93 -12.18 -0.05
C ARG A 63 -16.74 -11.44 0.55
N GLN A 64 -15.67 -11.26 -0.23
CA GLN A 64 -14.49 -10.52 0.23
C GLN A 64 -14.79 -9.03 0.48
N ILE A 65 -15.69 -8.41 -0.31
CA ILE A 65 -16.14 -7.03 -0.07
C ILE A 65 -16.94 -6.93 1.24
N GLU A 66 -17.84 -7.88 1.49
CA GLU A 66 -18.60 -7.97 2.74
C GLU A 66 -17.67 -8.13 3.94
N MET A 67 -16.72 -9.08 3.88
CA MET A 67 -15.72 -9.29 4.93
C MET A 67 -14.85 -8.06 5.16
N LEU A 68 -14.38 -7.38 4.11
CA LEU A 68 -13.62 -6.15 4.26
C LEU A 68 -14.42 -5.07 4.98
N SER A 69 -15.71 -4.94 4.69
CA SER A 69 -16.59 -3.99 5.38
C SER A 69 -16.64 -4.24 6.90
N GLU A 70 -16.64 -5.50 7.32
CA GLU A 70 -16.61 -5.90 8.73
C GLU A 70 -15.25 -5.67 9.39
N MET A 71 -14.16 -5.83 8.62
CA MET A 71 -12.78 -5.65 9.11
C MET A 71 -12.31 -4.18 9.12
N MET A 72 -13.11 -3.26 8.58
CA MET A 72 -12.75 -1.85 8.51
C MET A 72 -12.64 -1.20 9.90
N GLY A 73 -11.56 -0.44 10.09
CA GLY A 73 -11.30 0.28 11.34
C GLY A 73 -10.69 -0.60 12.44
N ALA A 74 -10.26 -1.82 12.10
CA ALA A 74 -9.67 -2.76 13.05
C ALA A 74 -8.48 -3.54 12.48
N THR A 75 -7.65 -4.03 13.40
CA THR A 75 -6.63 -5.06 13.15
C THR A 75 -7.24 -6.41 13.47
N GLN A 76 -7.11 -7.36 12.54
CA GLN A 76 -7.55 -8.74 12.72
C GLN A 76 -6.43 -9.57 13.38
N GLU A 77 -6.78 -10.43 14.34
CA GLU A 77 -5.85 -11.46 14.84
C GLU A 77 -5.82 -12.60 13.83
N ALA A 78 -4.87 -12.54 12.89
CA ALA A 78 -4.81 -13.48 11.77
C ALA A 78 -3.39 -13.61 11.22
N ASP A 79 -3.11 -14.76 10.58
CA ASP A 79 -1.94 -14.91 9.72
C ASP A 79 -2.03 -13.96 8.51
N VAL A 80 -0.89 -13.42 8.10
CA VAL A 80 -0.81 -12.43 7.03
C VAL A 80 -1.35 -12.94 5.69
N LEU A 81 -1.09 -14.21 5.35
CA LEU A 81 -1.55 -14.80 4.09
C LEU A 81 -3.07 -15.04 4.11
N ASP A 82 -3.61 -15.51 5.22
CA ASP A 82 -5.05 -15.70 5.41
C ASP A 82 -5.79 -14.35 5.35
N TYR A 83 -5.24 -13.33 6.03
CA TYR A 83 -5.78 -11.97 5.96
C TYR A 83 -5.76 -11.42 4.55
N LEU A 84 -4.63 -11.46 3.86
CA LEU A 84 -4.53 -10.95 2.49
C LEU A 84 -5.45 -11.70 1.52
N ASP A 85 -5.57 -13.05 1.65
CA ASP A 85 -6.50 -13.84 0.82
C ASP A 85 -7.98 -13.49 1.08
N SER A 86 -8.32 -13.05 2.28
CA SER A 86 -9.68 -12.60 2.62
C SER A 86 -10.06 -11.28 1.95
N LEU A 87 -9.07 -10.46 1.54
CA LEU A 87 -9.31 -9.15 0.95
C LEU A 87 -9.66 -9.23 -0.53
N PRO A 88 -10.60 -8.38 -1.01
CA PRO A 88 -10.91 -8.29 -2.43
C PRO A 88 -9.73 -7.71 -3.23
N SER A 89 -9.65 -8.08 -4.50
CA SER A 89 -8.70 -7.45 -5.42
C SER A 89 -9.04 -5.97 -5.63
N ALA A 90 -8.02 -5.13 -5.77
CA ALA A 90 -8.15 -3.70 -6.05
C ALA A 90 -9.02 -2.95 -5.00
N CYS A 91 -8.80 -3.22 -3.71
CA CYS A 91 -9.49 -2.55 -2.61
C CYS A 91 -8.66 -1.46 -1.92
N ALA A 92 -7.32 -1.58 -1.88
CA ALA A 92 -6.45 -0.70 -1.14
C ALA A 92 -5.91 0.46 -2.00
N ASP A 93 -5.94 1.68 -1.45
CA ASP A 93 -5.29 2.84 -2.04
C ASP A 93 -3.81 2.88 -1.68
N LEU A 94 -3.48 2.45 -0.46
CA LEU A 94 -2.12 2.40 0.05
C LEU A 94 -1.92 1.17 0.94
N VAL A 95 -0.76 0.54 0.80
CA VAL A 95 -0.22 -0.39 1.80
C VAL A 95 0.99 0.27 2.46
N VAL A 96 0.97 0.44 3.77
CA VAL A 96 2.12 0.90 4.58
C VAL A 96 2.44 -0.20 5.56
N THR A 97 3.64 -0.72 5.49
CA THR A 97 4.01 -1.84 6.37
C THR A 97 5.50 -1.90 6.65
N SER A 98 5.85 -2.32 7.87
CA SER A 98 7.18 -2.75 8.25
C SER A 98 7.18 -4.28 8.33
N ILE A 99 7.88 -4.91 7.41
CA ILE A 99 7.91 -6.38 7.33
C ILE A 99 8.77 -6.98 8.45
N PRO A 100 8.56 -8.24 8.87
CA PRO A 100 9.52 -8.97 9.69
C PRO A 100 10.87 -9.10 8.95
N TYR A 101 12.01 -8.83 9.64
CA TYR A 101 13.33 -8.80 8.97
C TYR A 101 14.03 -10.15 8.93
N ASN A 102 13.45 -11.19 9.52
CA ASN A 102 14.08 -12.50 9.63
C ASN A 102 15.41 -12.48 10.44
N VAL A 103 15.41 -11.74 11.53
CA VAL A 103 16.60 -11.55 12.40
C VAL A 103 16.47 -12.23 13.77
N GLY A 104 15.42 -13.03 13.97
CA GLY A 104 15.18 -13.77 15.20
C GLY A 104 14.50 -12.96 16.31
N VAL A 105 13.77 -11.89 15.95
CA VAL A 105 12.90 -11.18 16.91
C VAL A 105 11.84 -12.13 17.42
N ARG A 106 11.62 -12.11 18.74
CA ARG A 106 10.58 -12.89 19.38
C ARG A 106 9.32 -12.06 19.57
N TYR A 107 8.19 -12.62 19.16
CA TYR A 107 6.86 -12.01 19.23
C TYR A 107 5.95 -12.83 20.16
N GLY A 108 4.84 -12.24 20.63
CA GLY A 108 3.84 -12.91 21.44
C GLY A 108 4.42 -13.49 22.72
N ASP A 109 5.15 -12.70 23.54
CA ASP A 109 5.83 -13.14 24.75
C ASP A 109 6.81 -14.31 24.52
N GLY A 110 7.39 -14.35 23.32
CA GLY A 110 8.38 -15.36 22.93
C GLY A 110 7.80 -16.64 22.33
N ILE A 111 6.50 -16.67 22.06
CA ILE A 111 5.80 -17.82 21.44
C ILE A 111 6.28 -18.06 20.00
N ALA A 112 6.53 -17.00 19.24
CA ALA A 112 6.97 -17.08 17.85
C ALA A 112 8.25 -16.26 17.60
N SER A 113 8.96 -16.61 16.54
CA SER A 113 10.12 -15.86 16.06
C SER A 113 10.02 -15.69 14.55
N ASP A 114 10.52 -14.55 14.02
CA ASP A 114 10.62 -14.33 12.59
C ASP A 114 11.75 -15.14 11.92
N ALA A 115 12.56 -15.86 12.69
CA ALA A 115 13.68 -16.64 12.17
C ALA A 115 13.21 -17.83 11.32
N MET A 116 13.60 -17.82 10.05
CA MET A 116 13.43 -18.93 9.12
C MET A 116 14.60 -19.00 8.13
N PRO A 117 14.84 -20.15 7.46
CA PRO A 117 15.85 -20.24 6.41
C PRO A 117 15.66 -19.17 5.35
N HIS A 118 16.74 -18.53 4.91
CA HIS A 118 16.70 -17.32 4.10
C HIS A 118 15.88 -17.48 2.81
N LEU A 119 16.08 -18.56 2.07
CA LEU A 119 15.32 -18.82 0.84
C LEU A 119 13.82 -19.05 1.11
N ARG A 120 13.47 -19.65 2.24
CA ARG A 120 12.08 -19.82 2.66
C ARG A 120 11.45 -18.47 2.97
N TYR A 121 12.16 -17.59 3.65
CA TYR A 121 11.73 -16.21 3.92
C TYR A 121 11.46 -15.44 2.62
N LEU A 122 12.37 -15.49 1.65
CA LEU A 122 12.17 -14.82 0.36
C LEU A 122 10.97 -15.40 -0.41
N GLY A 123 10.76 -16.72 -0.36
CA GLY A 123 9.59 -17.38 -0.93
C GLY A 123 8.28 -16.91 -0.28
N TRP A 124 8.25 -16.84 1.06
CA TRP A 124 7.12 -16.34 1.83
C TRP A 124 6.82 -14.87 1.51
N MET A 125 7.84 -14.00 1.48
CA MET A 125 7.70 -12.61 1.06
C MET A 125 7.20 -12.47 -0.39
N THR A 126 7.57 -13.40 -1.27
CA THR A 126 7.07 -13.39 -2.66
C THR A 126 5.56 -13.61 -2.72
N MET A 127 5.01 -14.50 -1.91
CA MET A 127 3.55 -14.71 -1.82
C MET A 127 2.86 -13.43 -1.30
N ILE A 128 3.36 -12.85 -0.21
CA ILE A 128 2.82 -11.64 0.39
C ILE A 128 2.84 -10.46 -0.59
N ILE A 129 3.98 -10.22 -1.26
CA ILE A 129 4.12 -9.15 -2.25
C ILE A 129 3.16 -9.35 -3.44
N SER A 130 2.95 -10.60 -3.89
CA SER A 130 1.97 -10.91 -4.93
C SER A 130 0.55 -10.54 -4.51
N ASP A 131 0.18 -10.85 -3.27
CA ASP A 131 -1.12 -10.47 -2.73
C ASP A 131 -1.25 -8.98 -2.48
N ILE A 132 -0.20 -8.29 -2.01
CA ILE A 132 -0.17 -6.82 -1.94
C ILE A 132 -0.45 -6.22 -3.32
N ALA A 133 0.23 -6.69 -4.36
CA ALA A 133 -0.01 -6.22 -5.73
C ALA A 133 -1.44 -6.51 -6.22
N ARG A 134 -2.04 -7.63 -5.79
CA ARG A 134 -3.43 -7.98 -6.11
C ARG A 134 -4.44 -7.03 -5.45
N ILE A 135 -4.27 -6.74 -4.16
CA ILE A 135 -5.20 -5.90 -3.40
C ILE A 135 -5.07 -4.41 -3.73
N LEU A 136 -3.90 -3.94 -4.21
CA LEU A 136 -3.75 -2.55 -4.64
C LEU A 136 -4.66 -2.22 -5.82
N LYS A 137 -5.35 -1.08 -5.73
CA LYS A 137 -6.07 -0.46 -6.84
C LYS A 137 -5.11 -0.06 -7.96
N PRO A 138 -5.57 0.10 -9.22
CA PRO A 138 -4.80 0.86 -10.22
C PRO A 138 -4.45 2.24 -9.65
N GLY A 139 -3.16 2.61 -9.65
CA GLY A 139 -2.66 3.82 -9.00
C GLY A 139 -2.40 3.70 -7.50
N GLY A 140 -2.76 2.58 -6.88
CA GLY A 140 -2.44 2.31 -5.47
C GLY A 140 -0.94 2.13 -5.24
N VAL A 141 -0.48 2.45 -4.04
CA VAL A 141 0.95 2.51 -3.67
C VAL A 141 1.25 1.53 -2.54
N VAL A 142 2.44 0.95 -2.54
CA VAL A 142 3.01 0.25 -1.38
C VAL A 142 4.23 1.01 -0.87
N PHE A 143 4.25 1.28 0.43
CA PHE A 143 5.37 1.77 1.21
C PHE A 143 5.85 0.61 2.10
N LEU A 144 6.89 -0.09 1.65
CA LEU A 144 7.42 -1.29 2.29
C LEU A 144 8.71 -0.93 3.02
N GLN A 145 8.62 -0.76 4.34
CA GLN A 145 9.75 -0.45 5.19
C GLN A 145 10.49 -1.74 5.58
N CYS A 146 11.82 -1.71 5.50
CA CYS A 146 12.67 -2.85 5.78
C CYS A 146 14.09 -2.42 6.17
N GLY A 147 14.76 -3.29 6.91
CA GLY A 147 16.17 -3.18 7.25
C GLY A 147 17.04 -4.22 6.55
N SER A 148 17.98 -4.79 7.30
CA SER A 148 18.86 -5.85 6.83
C SER A 148 18.64 -7.13 7.62
N THR A 149 18.84 -8.27 6.95
CA THR A 149 18.85 -9.60 7.55
C THR A 149 20.20 -10.28 7.37
N LYS A 150 20.26 -11.56 7.71
CA LYS A 150 21.39 -12.45 7.37
C LYS A 150 20.89 -13.63 6.57
N ASP A 151 21.71 -14.09 5.62
CA ASP A 151 21.50 -15.36 4.95
C ASP A 151 21.90 -16.54 5.86
N ASP A 152 21.69 -17.78 5.37
CA ASP A 152 22.01 -19.00 6.12
C ASP A 152 23.53 -19.19 6.35
N ALA A 153 24.38 -18.47 5.60
CA ALA A 153 25.83 -18.42 5.80
C ALA A 153 26.24 -17.32 6.80
N GLY A 154 25.31 -16.52 7.30
CA GLY A 154 25.54 -15.41 8.21
C GLY A 154 25.97 -14.09 7.54
N SER A 155 25.96 -14.03 6.20
CA SER A 155 26.25 -12.80 5.43
C SER A 155 25.11 -11.81 5.52
N LEU A 156 25.45 -10.52 5.63
CA LEU A 156 24.45 -9.46 5.69
C LEU A 156 23.74 -9.27 4.33
N VAL A 157 22.42 -9.23 4.35
CA VAL A 157 21.56 -9.05 3.17
C VAL A 157 20.64 -7.86 3.40
N PRO A 158 20.80 -6.75 2.65
CA PRO A 158 19.84 -5.65 2.65
C PRO A 158 18.52 -6.08 2.02
N LEU A 159 17.42 -6.02 2.80
CA LEU A 159 16.12 -6.51 2.33
C LEU A 159 15.51 -5.65 1.21
N ASP A 160 15.80 -4.38 1.19
CA ASP A 160 15.38 -3.48 0.09
C ASP A 160 15.96 -3.91 -1.27
N ILE A 161 17.21 -4.40 -1.28
CA ILE A 161 17.82 -4.95 -2.50
C ILE A 161 17.23 -6.33 -2.82
N ALA A 162 17.12 -7.20 -1.82
CA ALA A 162 16.64 -8.57 -2.02
C ALA A 162 15.18 -8.63 -2.53
N LEU A 163 14.33 -7.71 -2.07
CA LEU A 163 12.90 -7.69 -2.42
C LEU A 163 12.54 -6.79 -3.61
N PHE A 164 13.48 -5.98 -4.10
CA PHE A 164 13.25 -5.05 -5.20
C PHE A 164 12.72 -5.75 -6.47
N GLU A 165 13.40 -6.79 -6.92
CA GLU A 165 12.98 -7.54 -8.11
C GLU A 165 11.69 -8.34 -7.88
N THR A 166 11.39 -8.73 -6.64
CA THR A 166 10.13 -9.39 -6.28
C THR A 166 8.94 -8.43 -6.48
N LEU A 167 9.07 -7.18 -6.04
CA LEU A 167 8.05 -6.14 -6.26
C LEU A 167 7.84 -5.86 -7.76
N ARG A 168 8.92 -5.76 -8.53
CA ARG A 168 8.84 -5.60 -9.99
C ARG A 168 8.15 -6.77 -10.69
N LYS A 169 8.51 -8.01 -10.32
CA LYS A 169 7.91 -9.23 -10.88
C LYS A 169 6.43 -9.36 -10.52
N ALA A 170 6.00 -8.80 -9.39
CA ALA A 170 4.58 -8.71 -9.03
C ALA A 170 3.79 -7.69 -9.86
N GLY A 171 4.43 -6.99 -10.81
CA GLY A 171 3.79 -6.02 -11.70
C GLY A 171 3.66 -4.63 -11.10
N LEU A 172 4.51 -4.28 -10.14
CA LEU A 172 4.56 -2.96 -9.54
C LEU A 172 5.70 -2.12 -10.14
N ASP A 173 5.45 -0.82 -10.29
CA ASP A 173 6.40 0.15 -10.82
C ASP A 173 7.14 0.86 -9.68
N TYR A 174 8.47 0.88 -9.75
CA TYR A 174 9.31 1.59 -8.79
C TYR A 174 9.07 3.09 -8.85
N GLN A 175 8.80 3.71 -7.71
CA GLN A 175 8.59 5.15 -7.59
C GLN A 175 9.77 5.82 -6.88
N ASN A 176 10.17 5.31 -5.71
CA ASN A 176 11.26 5.88 -4.92
C ASN A 176 11.77 4.87 -3.87
N ARG A 177 12.91 5.22 -3.26
CA ARG A 177 13.47 4.55 -2.08
C ARG A 177 13.79 5.61 -1.04
N VAL A 178 13.10 5.59 0.08
CA VAL A 178 13.36 6.47 1.21
C VAL A 178 14.47 5.88 2.06
N ALA A 179 15.48 6.68 2.38
CA ALA A 179 16.44 6.40 3.43
C ALA A 179 15.94 7.04 4.74
N TRP A 180 15.41 6.24 5.64
CA TRP A 180 15.02 6.67 6.98
C TRP A 180 16.23 6.69 7.88
N LEU A 181 16.74 7.87 8.22
CA LEU A 181 17.91 8.06 9.05
C LEU A 181 17.56 7.92 10.54
N ILE A 182 18.23 6.97 11.20
CA ILE A 182 18.09 6.67 12.62
C ILE A 182 19.30 7.28 13.35
N PRO A 183 19.10 8.27 14.25
CA PRO A 183 20.21 8.97 14.90
C PRO A 183 21.02 8.08 15.86
N HIS A 184 20.39 7.07 16.42
CA HIS A 184 20.98 6.16 17.39
C HIS A 184 20.89 4.71 16.93
N GLY A 185 21.84 3.88 17.32
CA GLY A 185 21.86 2.45 17.01
C GLY A 185 23.08 1.76 17.62
N LEU A 186 23.08 0.44 17.57
CA LEU A 186 24.19 -0.39 18.06
C LEU A 186 25.46 -0.15 17.24
N THR A 187 26.61 -0.25 17.90
CA THR A 187 27.93 -0.22 17.24
C THR A 187 28.42 -1.65 17.04
N PRO A 188 28.32 -2.20 15.83
CA PRO A 188 28.77 -3.56 15.56
C PRO A 188 30.29 -3.63 15.51
N ARG A 189 30.85 -4.82 15.76
CA ARG A 189 32.27 -5.07 15.55
C ARG A 189 32.53 -5.47 14.09
N GLY A 190 33.57 -4.91 13.48
CA GLY A 190 34.03 -5.31 12.15
C GLY A 190 33.25 -4.76 10.96
N ARG A 191 32.25 -3.89 11.18
CA ARG A 191 31.50 -3.19 10.11
C ARG A 191 31.04 -1.81 10.58
N LEU A 192 30.58 -0.99 9.63
CA LEU A 192 29.96 0.29 9.96
C LEU A 192 28.64 0.08 10.69
N SER A 193 28.30 1.03 11.58
CA SER A 193 26.99 1.06 12.24
C SER A 193 25.91 1.47 11.25
N GLU A 194 24.88 0.66 11.11
CA GLU A 194 23.69 1.01 10.31
C GLU A 194 22.96 2.17 10.98
N ARG A 195 22.81 3.26 10.23
CA ARG A 195 22.16 4.49 10.68
C ARG A 195 21.01 4.86 9.77
N HIS A 196 20.56 3.94 8.97
CA HIS A 196 19.35 4.09 8.18
C HIS A 196 18.68 2.74 7.97
N GLU A 197 17.40 2.79 7.77
CA GLU A 197 16.60 1.74 7.19
C GLU A 197 15.99 2.25 5.90
N SER A 198 15.50 1.37 5.05
CA SER A 198 14.94 1.74 3.76
C SER A 198 13.43 1.56 3.74
N ALA A 199 12.72 2.42 2.99
CA ALA A 199 11.37 2.12 2.57
C ALA A 199 11.31 2.12 1.04
N LEU A 200 10.92 1.00 0.46
CA LEU A 200 10.68 0.86 -0.98
C LEU A 200 9.28 1.37 -1.30
N ILE A 201 9.19 2.28 -2.26
CA ILE A 201 7.92 2.82 -2.73
C ILE A 201 7.68 2.33 -4.14
N PHE A 202 6.62 1.54 -4.30
CA PHE A 202 6.18 1.02 -5.57
C PHE A 202 4.68 1.30 -5.77
N SER A 203 4.22 1.32 -7.01
CA SER A 203 2.81 1.56 -7.33
C SER A 203 2.31 0.64 -8.43
N LYS A 204 1.01 0.45 -8.48
CA LYS A 204 0.34 -0.30 -9.55
C LYS A 204 -0.02 0.65 -10.70
N GLY A 205 0.94 0.91 -11.59
CA GLY A 205 0.88 1.99 -12.56
C GLY A 205 1.23 3.35 -11.93
N ARG A 206 0.84 4.44 -12.58
CA ARG A 206 1.09 5.79 -12.04
C ARG A 206 0.30 5.99 -10.73
N PRO A 207 0.92 6.50 -9.66
CA PRO A 207 0.21 6.82 -8.42
C PRO A 207 -1.02 7.70 -8.68
N ALA A 208 -2.16 7.32 -8.10
CA ALA A 208 -3.40 8.09 -8.22
C ALA A 208 -3.32 9.39 -7.42
N THR A 209 -2.67 9.33 -6.26
CA THR A 209 -2.44 10.48 -5.37
C THR A 209 -0.95 10.65 -5.12
N PHE A 210 -0.47 11.88 -5.23
CA PHE A 210 0.87 12.28 -4.79
C PHE A 210 0.82 13.70 -4.25
N ASN A 211 0.78 13.84 -2.93
CA ASN A 211 0.81 15.12 -2.23
C ASN A 211 2.15 15.28 -1.49
N PRO A 212 3.10 16.11 -1.99
CA PRO A 212 4.39 16.29 -1.35
C PRO A 212 4.34 17.19 -0.10
N ASP A 213 3.28 17.97 0.09
CA ASP A 213 3.25 19.06 1.07
C ASP A 213 3.42 18.60 2.52
N PRO A 214 2.83 17.48 2.98
CA PRO A 214 3.06 16.99 4.34
C PRO A 214 4.50 16.57 4.64
N ALA A 215 5.28 16.26 3.61
CA ALA A 215 6.69 15.85 3.74
C ALA A 215 7.68 16.98 3.46
N ARG A 216 7.19 18.21 3.18
CA ARG A 216 8.07 19.36 2.96
C ARG A 216 8.91 19.64 4.19
N THR A 217 10.12 20.11 3.94
CA THR A 217 11.07 20.53 4.99
C THR A 217 11.15 22.04 5.08
N PRO A 218 11.57 22.61 6.23
CA PRO A 218 11.79 24.04 6.34
C PRO A 218 12.72 24.57 5.25
N GLN A 219 12.38 25.73 4.68
CA GLN A 219 13.28 26.41 3.73
C GLN A 219 14.56 26.82 4.43
N LYS A 220 15.71 26.61 3.77
CA LYS A 220 17.02 27.11 4.27
C LYS A 220 17.08 28.63 4.33
N GLN A 221 16.31 29.31 3.48
CA GLN A 221 16.27 30.78 3.39
C GLN A 221 14.80 31.22 3.18
N PRO A 222 13.98 31.25 4.22
CA PRO A 222 12.63 31.80 4.16
C PRO A 222 12.68 33.25 3.67
N GLY A 223 11.69 33.64 2.84
CA GLY A 223 11.64 35.01 2.30
C GLY A 223 12.58 35.30 1.10
N LYS A 224 13.39 34.34 0.65
CA LYS A 224 14.20 34.51 -0.54
C LYS A 224 13.34 34.82 -1.75
N ARG A 225 13.71 35.88 -2.49
CA ARG A 225 13.03 36.30 -3.72
C ARG A 225 13.80 35.89 -4.96
N ALA A 226 13.09 35.63 -6.03
CA ALA A 226 13.67 35.31 -7.34
C ALA A 226 14.47 36.49 -7.87
N PHE A 227 15.74 36.25 -8.22
CA PHE A 227 16.66 37.30 -8.67
C PHE A 227 16.46 37.67 -10.16
N LYS A 228 15.96 36.73 -10.99
CA LYS A 228 15.80 36.90 -12.43
C LYS A 228 14.62 36.11 -12.98
N GLY A 229 14.27 36.37 -14.26
CA GLY A 229 13.17 35.70 -14.96
C GLY A 229 11.82 36.34 -14.70
N ALA A 230 10.74 35.70 -15.18
CA ALA A 230 9.36 36.19 -15.09
C ALA A 230 8.90 36.43 -13.63
N ASN A 231 9.45 35.67 -12.69
CA ASN A 231 9.11 35.73 -11.26
C ASN A 231 10.08 36.62 -10.44
N LYS A 232 10.84 37.52 -11.09
CA LYS A 232 11.76 38.42 -10.39
C LYS A 232 11.02 39.24 -9.31
N GLY A 233 11.58 39.22 -8.09
CA GLY A 233 10.99 39.91 -6.93
C GLY A 233 9.92 39.14 -6.20
N GLN A 234 9.37 38.05 -6.74
CA GLN A 234 8.42 37.17 -6.05
C GLN A 234 9.17 36.20 -5.12
N LEU A 235 8.48 35.66 -4.11
CA LEU A 235 9.03 34.61 -3.28
C LEU A 235 9.43 33.41 -4.13
N SER A 236 10.68 32.95 -3.97
CA SER A 236 11.22 31.87 -4.79
C SER A 236 10.96 30.48 -4.20
N GLY A 237 10.55 30.42 -2.94
CA GLY A 237 10.25 29.19 -2.22
C GLY A 237 8.74 28.94 -2.12
N HIS A 238 8.38 27.68 -2.05
CA HIS A 238 6.98 27.29 -1.80
C HIS A 238 6.61 27.71 -0.38
N PRO A 239 5.36 28.23 -0.13
CA PRO A 239 4.95 28.71 1.20
C PRO A 239 5.01 27.63 2.30
N PHE A 240 4.80 26.37 1.93
CA PHE A 240 4.86 25.24 2.86
C PHE A 240 6.25 24.61 3.02
N GLY A 241 7.30 25.22 2.49
CA GLY A 241 8.66 24.73 2.66
C GLY A 241 9.31 24.20 1.39
N ALA A 242 10.52 23.67 1.53
CA ALA A 242 11.28 23.08 0.42
C ALA A 242 10.67 21.72 0.02
N TRP A 243 10.85 21.36 -1.26
CA TRP A 243 10.44 20.06 -1.78
C TRP A 243 11.02 18.93 -0.94
N PRO A 244 10.23 17.90 -0.56
CA PRO A 244 10.74 16.81 0.25
C PRO A 244 11.81 16.01 -0.49
N SER A 245 12.79 15.55 0.27
CA SER A 245 13.78 14.58 -0.22
C SER A 245 13.36 13.16 0.16
N ASP A 246 14.06 12.20 -0.42
CA ASP A 246 13.97 10.77 -0.06
C ASP A 246 14.85 10.40 1.15
N VAL A 247 15.45 11.38 1.81
CA VAL A 247 16.19 11.22 3.06
C VAL A 247 15.38 11.78 4.21
N TRP A 248 14.81 10.89 5.02
CA TRP A 248 13.95 11.27 6.14
C TRP A 248 14.66 11.13 7.48
N ARG A 249 14.70 12.22 8.24
CA ARG A 249 15.30 12.28 9.59
C ARG A 249 14.17 12.20 10.62
N ILE A 250 13.83 10.99 11.04
CA ILE A 250 12.76 10.71 12.01
C ILE A 250 13.38 9.86 13.11
N GLY A 251 13.18 10.27 14.37
CA GLY A 251 13.63 9.49 15.51
C GLY A 251 12.98 8.11 15.58
N ASN A 252 13.72 7.08 15.95
CA ASN A 252 13.15 5.78 16.21
C ASN A 252 12.45 5.73 17.58
N VAL A 253 11.52 4.79 17.75
CA VAL A 253 10.80 4.57 19.01
C VAL A 253 11.71 3.84 20.00
N GLY A 254 12.54 4.60 20.72
CA GLY A 254 13.43 4.10 21.77
C GLY A 254 12.70 3.87 23.10
N HIS A 255 13.46 3.48 24.14
CA HIS A 255 12.92 3.09 25.45
C HIS A 255 12.02 4.17 26.12
N ASN A 256 12.40 5.44 25.99
CA ASN A 256 11.69 6.57 26.61
C ASN A 256 10.81 7.34 25.60
N HIS A 257 10.53 6.79 24.42
CA HIS A 257 9.73 7.45 23.43
C HIS A 257 8.24 7.47 23.88
N PRO A 258 7.51 8.60 23.72
CA PRO A 258 6.10 8.67 24.16
C PRO A 258 5.19 7.64 23.46
N GLU A 259 5.50 7.29 22.22
CA GLU A 259 4.76 6.27 21.47
C GLU A 259 5.12 4.81 21.84
N LYS A 260 6.11 4.60 22.73
CA LYS A 260 6.63 3.25 23.03
C LYS A 260 5.57 2.35 23.65
N THR A 261 5.40 1.17 23.04
CA THR A 261 4.51 0.10 23.51
C THR A 261 5.32 -1.15 23.89
N GLY A 262 4.64 -2.24 24.23
CA GLY A 262 5.26 -3.55 24.42
C GLY A 262 5.69 -4.28 23.13
N HIS A 263 5.39 -3.73 21.96
CA HIS A 263 5.81 -4.33 20.68
C HIS A 263 7.34 -4.22 20.51
N PRO A 264 8.05 -5.32 20.14
CA PRO A 264 9.51 -5.33 20.10
C PRO A 264 10.11 -4.50 18.96
N ALA A 265 9.41 -4.37 17.82
CA ALA A 265 9.89 -3.77 16.58
C ALA A 265 8.95 -2.66 16.07
N GLN A 266 8.70 -1.65 16.91
CA GLN A 266 7.80 -0.54 16.59
C GLN A 266 8.53 0.55 15.80
N PHE A 267 7.92 1.04 14.72
CA PHE A 267 8.36 2.24 14.01
C PHE A 267 7.52 3.48 14.40
N PRO A 268 8.04 4.73 14.21
CA PRO A 268 7.37 5.93 14.67
C PRO A 268 6.15 6.31 13.81
N GLU A 269 5.14 6.93 14.43
CA GLU A 269 3.93 7.41 13.77
C GLU A 269 4.25 8.40 12.64
N GLU A 270 5.25 9.27 12.83
CA GLU A 270 5.66 10.24 11.80
C GLU A 270 6.04 9.58 10.48
N LEU A 271 6.68 8.39 10.52
CA LEU A 271 7.06 7.66 9.31
C LEU A 271 5.84 7.18 8.52
N ALA A 272 4.88 6.56 9.21
CA ALA A 272 3.63 6.11 8.61
C ALA A 272 2.79 7.30 8.13
N MET A 273 2.69 8.34 8.95
CA MET A 273 1.88 9.52 8.65
C MET A 273 2.34 10.22 7.37
N ARG A 274 3.64 10.37 7.16
CA ARG A 274 4.18 10.93 5.91
C ARG A 274 3.78 10.10 4.70
N ALA A 275 3.93 8.78 4.77
CA ALA A 275 3.53 7.89 3.68
C ALA A 275 2.03 7.99 3.39
N VAL A 276 1.18 7.94 4.43
CA VAL A 276 -0.27 8.05 4.31
C VAL A 276 -0.67 9.38 3.67
N GLN A 277 -0.14 10.50 4.14
CA GLN A 277 -0.49 11.82 3.63
C GLN A 277 0.00 12.10 2.20
N ILE A 278 1.17 11.55 1.82
CA ILE A 278 1.73 11.73 0.47
C ILE A 278 0.91 10.95 -0.57
N TYR A 279 0.50 9.73 -0.25
CA TYR A 279 -0.02 8.79 -1.24
C TYR A 279 -1.52 8.52 -1.14
N THR A 280 -2.24 9.22 -0.24
CA THR A 280 -3.70 9.08 -0.09
C THR A 280 -4.39 10.40 0.18
N GLY A 281 -5.69 10.46 -0.15
CA GLY A 281 -6.64 11.48 0.29
C GLY A 281 -7.50 11.05 1.48
N PRO A 282 -8.25 11.97 2.11
CA PRO A 282 -9.24 11.61 3.13
C PRO A 282 -10.24 10.58 2.61
N GLY A 283 -10.57 9.59 3.44
CA GLY A 283 -11.49 8.51 3.09
C GLY A 283 -10.88 7.34 2.30
N ASP A 284 -9.65 7.45 1.80
CA ASP A 284 -8.92 6.35 1.17
C ASP A 284 -8.63 5.22 2.15
N LEU A 285 -8.43 4.01 1.64
CA LEU A 285 -8.16 2.82 2.44
C LEU A 285 -6.66 2.53 2.52
N VAL A 286 -6.15 2.54 3.74
CA VAL A 286 -4.78 2.14 4.10
C VAL A 286 -4.81 0.74 4.70
N ILE A 287 -3.95 -0.15 4.20
CA ILE A 287 -3.80 -1.53 4.70
C ILE A 287 -2.41 -1.73 5.26
N ASP A 288 -2.34 -2.39 6.44
CA ASP A 288 -1.08 -2.85 7.02
C ASP A 288 -1.19 -4.34 7.37
N PRO A 289 -0.61 -5.23 6.54
CA PRO A 289 -0.68 -6.67 6.77
C PRO A 289 0.23 -7.17 7.92
N PHE A 290 1.10 -6.30 8.45
CA PHE A 290 1.94 -6.55 9.62
C PHE A 290 1.78 -5.42 10.64
N SER A 291 0.55 -5.22 11.11
CA SER A 291 0.14 -4.04 11.89
C SER A 291 0.95 -3.82 13.17
N GLY A 292 1.47 -4.88 13.79
CA GLY A 292 2.24 -4.81 15.03
C GLY A 292 1.52 -4.01 16.09
N SER A 293 2.12 -2.90 16.51
CA SER A 293 1.51 -1.97 17.48
C SER A 293 0.42 -1.07 16.91
N GLY A 294 0.03 -1.19 15.63
CA GLY A 294 -1.01 -0.37 14.99
C GLY A 294 -0.58 1.03 14.59
N THR A 295 0.72 1.29 14.43
CA THR A 295 1.23 2.63 14.09
C THR A 295 0.64 3.18 12.80
N THR A 296 0.53 2.35 11.75
CA THR A 296 -0.12 2.72 10.48
C THR A 296 -1.60 3.08 10.67
N HIS A 297 -2.30 2.36 11.55
CA HIS A 297 -3.73 2.59 11.81
C HIS A 297 -3.96 3.91 12.56
N VAL A 298 -3.10 4.22 13.53
CA VAL A 298 -3.11 5.53 14.21
C VAL A 298 -2.88 6.64 13.19
N ALA A 299 -1.88 6.52 12.32
CA ALA A 299 -1.60 7.50 11.28
C ALA A 299 -2.77 7.68 10.30
N ALA A 300 -3.40 6.59 9.86
CA ALA A 300 -4.56 6.63 8.98
C ALA A 300 -5.75 7.32 9.66
N LYS A 301 -6.08 6.94 10.91
CA LYS A 301 -7.20 7.52 11.67
C LYS A 301 -7.00 9.02 11.93
N ARG A 302 -5.81 9.43 12.41
CA ARG A 302 -5.49 10.84 12.68
C ARG A 302 -5.63 11.73 11.46
N THR A 303 -5.43 11.17 10.28
CA THR A 303 -5.48 11.89 8.99
C THR A 303 -6.79 11.67 8.22
N GLY A 304 -7.82 11.06 8.83
CA GLY A 304 -9.14 10.87 8.24
C GLY A 304 -9.19 9.79 7.15
N ARG A 305 -8.23 8.86 7.14
CA ARG A 305 -8.23 7.70 6.23
C ARG A 305 -8.88 6.51 6.91
N ARG A 306 -9.44 5.61 6.10
CA ARG A 306 -9.91 4.31 6.55
C ARG A 306 -8.71 3.36 6.65
N PHE A 307 -8.81 2.38 7.52
CA PHE A 307 -7.75 1.40 7.68
C PHE A 307 -8.29 0.00 7.94
N SER A 308 -7.48 -1.00 7.65
CA SER A 308 -7.61 -2.37 8.09
C SER A 308 -6.23 -3.01 8.10
N GLY A 309 -6.05 -4.07 8.87
CA GLY A 309 -4.78 -4.79 8.90
C GLY A 309 -4.87 -6.09 9.70
N ALA A 310 -3.73 -6.74 9.84
CA ALA A 310 -3.63 -7.97 10.62
C ALA A 310 -2.34 -8.01 11.44
N ASP A 311 -2.40 -8.68 12.57
CA ASP A 311 -1.25 -9.10 13.34
C ASP A 311 -1.59 -10.37 14.11
N LEU A 312 -0.64 -11.29 14.19
CA LEU A 312 -0.87 -12.59 14.80
C LEU A 312 -0.95 -12.53 16.35
N PHE A 313 -0.34 -11.51 16.98
CA PHE A 313 -0.18 -11.43 18.43
C PHE A 313 -0.57 -10.08 19.02
N TYR A 314 -0.55 -9.01 18.24
CA TYR A 314 -0.68 -7.64 18.76
C TYR A 314 -1.94 -6.92 18.28
N ALA A 315 -2.92 -7.65 17.70
CA ALA A 315 -4.16 -7.08 17.19
C ALA A 315 -4.92 -6.27 18.26
N GLY A 316 -5.01 -6.77 19.50
CA GLY A 316 -5.62 -6.05 20.62
C GLY A 316 -4.92 -4.72 20.90
N MET A 317 -3.59 -4.73 21.01
CA MET A 317 -2.78 -3.51 21.22
C MET A 317 -2.98 -2.50 20.09
N ALA A 318 -2.98 -2.97 18.84
CA ALA A 318 -3.19 -2.11 17.68
C ALA A 318 -4.57 -1.46 17.69
N ASN A 319 -5.60 -2.22 18.05
CA ASN A 319 -6.97 -1.75 18.16
C ASN A 319 -7.14 -0.72 19.28
N ASP A 320 -6.54 -0.95 20.46
CA ASP A 320 -6.58 -0.02 21.60
C ASP A 320 -5.92 1.31 21.23
N ARG A 321 -4.75 1.27 20.57
CA ARG A 321 -4.06 2.49 20.10
C ARG A 321 -4.86 3.23 19.04
N ALA A 322 -5.41 2.52 18.08
CA ALA A 322 -6.26 3.13 17.07
C ALA A 322 -7.54 3.71 17.68
N ALA A 323 -8.15 3.05 18.69
CA ALA A 323 -9.32 3.58 19.39
C ALA A 323 -9.00 4.90 20.11
N ALA A 324 -7.85 4.98 20.79
CA ALA A 324 -7.39 6.14 21.53
C ALA A 324 -6.91 7.32 20.65
N ALA A 325 -6.68 7.11 19.36
CA ALA A 325 -6.24 8.14 18.45
C ALA A 325 -7.42 9.03 18.03
N ASP A 326 -7.26 10.35 18.15
CA ASP A 326 -8.20 11.33 17.63
C ASP A 326 -7.75 11.85 16.27
N MET A 327 -8.70 12.32 15.46
CA MET A 327 -8.37 13.08 14.26
C MET A 327 -7.69 14.38 14.68
N ASP A 328 -6.58 14.69 14.05
CA ASP A 328 -5.78 15.88 14.36
C ASP A 328 -5.54 16.71 13.10
N ASP A 329 -6.28 17.80 12.98
CA ASP A 329 -6.13 18.75 11.86
C ASP A 329 -4.74 19.43 11.84
N ALA A 330 -4.02 19.44 12.96
CA ALA A 330 -2.65 19.98 13.04
C ALA A 330 -1.61 19.06 12.38
N CYS A 331 -1.92 17.78 12.16
CA CYS A 331 -1.04 16.83 11.47
C CYS A 331 -0.91 17.08 9.96
N ILE A 332 -1.62 18.07 9.41
CA ILE A 332 -1.70 18.29 7.96
C ILE A 332 -0.40 18.81 7.36
N LEU A 333 0.47 19.48 8.13
CA LEU A 333 1.72 20.07 7.64
C LEU A 333 2.87 20.03 8.67
N PRO A 334 3.42 18.88 9.04
CA PRO A 334 4.44 18.78 10.10
C PRO A 334 5.80 19.40 9.75
N GLY A 335 6.05 19.77 8.49
CA GLY A 335 7.36 20.28 8.04
C GLY A 335 7.48 21.79 7.84
N VAL A 336 6.42 22.57 8.08
CA VAL A 336 6.45 24.03 7.84
C VAL A 336 6.95 24.77 9.07
N SER A 337 8.14 25.39 8.98
CA SER A 337 8.65 26.23 10.07
C SER A 337 7.73 27.44 10.32
N GLU A 338 7.66 27.89 11.58
CA GLU A 338 6.94 29.13 11.94
C GLU A 338 7.41 30.33 11.11
N GLU A 339 8.71 30.41 10.84
CA GLU A 339 9.29 31.45 10.01
C GLU A 339 8.78 31.40 8.56
N SER A 340 8.71 30.20 7.94
CA SER A 340 8.13 30.03 6.61
C SER A 340 6.63 30.38 6.59
N ARG A 341 5.91 30.03 7.64
CA ARG A 341 4.48 30.42 7.83
C ARG A 341 4.32 31.92 7.94
N ALA A 342 5.15 32.58 8.76
CA ALA A 342 5.08 34.02 8.97
C ALA A 342 5.34 34.81 7.67
N VAL A 343 6.37 34.43 6.90
CA VAL A 343 6.67 35.03 5.60
C VAL A 343 5.51 34.88 4.63
N TRP A 344 4.94 33.69 4.54
CA TRP A 344 3.82 33.43 3.66
C TRP A 344 2.54 34.17 4.09
N GLN A 345 2.24 34.22 5.39
CA GLN A 345 1.10 34.97 5.91
C GLN A 345 1.25 36.49 5.65
N ALA A 346 2.44 37.03 5.75
CA ALA A 346 2.71 38.42 5.42
C ALA A 346 2.48 38.73 3.94
N GLU A 347 2.93 37.84 3.05
CA GLU A 347 2.71 37.97 1.61
C GLU A 347 1.23 37.82 1.22
N ALA A 348 0.49 36.90 1.86
CA ALA A 348 -0.94 36.74 1.68
C ALA A 348 -1.72 37.99 2.08
N ARG A 349 -1.38 38.56 3.24
CA ARG A 349 -2.00 39.84 3.71
C ARG A 349 -1.70 40.98 2.75
N SER A 350 -0.51 41.05 2.17
CA SER A 350 -0.16 42.09 1.19
C SER A 350 -1.00 42.04 -0.10
N ARG A 351 -1.56 40.85 -0.40
CA ARG A 351 -2.47 40.62 -1.54
C ARG A 351 -3.96 40.74 -1.16
N GLY A 352 -4.27 41.07 0.09
CA GLY A 352 -5.64 41.11 0.57
C GLY A 352 -6.30 39.75 0.79
N GLU A 353 -5.50 38.66 0.79
CA GLU A 353 -5.96 37.29 0.97
C GLU A 353 -5.88 36.89 2.44
N THR A 354 -6.86 36.12 2.94
CA THR A 354 -6.78 35.56 4.28
C THR A 354 -5.99 34.24 4.25
N PRO A 355 -5.18 33.95 5.28
CA PRO A 355 -4.46 32.68 5.37
C PRO A 355 -5.34 31.45 5.22
N THR A 356 -6.58 31.54 5.70
CA THR A 356 -7.58 30.46 5.62
C THR A 356 -8.13 30.27 4.20
N SER A 357 -8.33 31.35 3.43
CA SER A 357 -8.83 31.26 2.06
C SER A 357 -7.82 30.63 1.12
N ILE A 358 -6.53 30.90 1.34
CA ILE A 358 -5.43 30.35 0.53
C ILE A 358 -5.18 28.88 0.88
N ALA A 359 -5.20 28.53 2.17
CA ALA A 359 -5.09 27.13 2.58
C ALA A 359 -6.25 26.29 2.02
N ARG A 360 -7.45 26.86 1.93
CA ARG A 360 -8.64 26.20 1.36
C ARG A 360 -8.55 26.06 -0.16
N SER A 361 -8.15 27.11 -0.87
CA SER A 361 -7.95 27.07 -2.34
C SER A 361 -6.86 26.09 -2.73
N MET A 362 -5.76 26.02 -1.97
CA MET A 362 -4.69 25.07 -2.21
C MET A 362 -5.09 23.63 -1.88
N GLN A 363 -5.99 23.38 -0.93
CA GLN A 363 -6.59 22.08 -0.69
C GLN A 363 -7.56 21.68 -1.82
N GLU A 364 -8.37 22.61 -2.32
CA GLU A 364 -9.30 22.37 -3.41
C GLU A 364 -8.57 22.07 -4.74
N ASP A 365 -7.45 22.77 -5.03
CA ASP A 365 -6.60 22.51 -6.20
C ASP A 365 -5.82 21.15 -6.12
N LEU A 366 -5.60 20.63 -4.91
CA LEU A 366 -4.95 19.32 -4.70
C LEU A 366 -5.92 18.13 -4.88
N PHE A 367 -7.23 18.38 -4.85
CA PHE A 367 -8.28 17.37 -4.98
C PHE A 367 -9.13 17.52 -6.26
N ALA A 368 -8.84 18.52 -7.10
CA ALA A 368 -9.42 18.70 -8.44
C ALA A 368 -8.55 18.02 -9.52
#